data_0ec7ab2b34ffd27fda081f7b445f5785
#
_entry.id   0ec7ab2b34ffd27fda081f7b445f5785
#
_cell.length_a   1.000
_cell.length_b   1.000
_cell.length_c   1.000
_cell.angle_alpha   90.00
_cell.angle_beta   90.00
_cell.angle_gamma   90.00
#
_symmetry.space_group_name_H-M   'P 1'
#
loop_
_entity.id
_entity.type
_entity.pdbx_description
1 polymer ?
#
loop_
_entity_poly.entity_id
_entity_poly.type
_entity_poly.pdbx_seq_one_letter_code
_entity_poly.pdbx_strand_id
1 'polypeptide(L)'
;VSGWWKGKRVILTGGCGFIGSHLVDKLIGLGASVTVVDNLAKGTLNNLFEVWRGYGLSFSEQLVNGTISAGDHKFILCDLEEKPAVREAFQDDFDVVIHLAAVIGGRGYIDTHAVECCKNFAINHNVFEEAFRAGVDRIHYASTACVYPLDLQSEYDSDYLLKEDDVSRNGLACCDREYGWAKFMGEIELSAYHKQYGVKCSISRYITAYGPREDDTHAVIALIRKAVERRDPYIVWGSGEQDRDFTYVSDIADGTLLAVEKITDATPVNFGTAKRYKIRDVAFKVLEIVGYKPNHIIFDTSKPEGVKSRALDNSRAKRLLGWEPKVSLEEGLQRTVEWFKKTRPKSIETLE
;
A
#
# COMPACT_ATOMS: atom_id res chain seq x y z
N VAL A 1 -17.50 2.31 7.89
CA VAL A 1 -16.83 3.59 8.14
C VAL A 1 -17.91 4.57 8.58
N SER A 2 -17.72 5.17 9.72
CA SER A 2 -18.73 6.00 10.40
C SER A 2 -18.65 7.47 9.94
N GLY A 3 -19.60 8.30 10.40
CA GLY A 3 -19.51 9.77 10.27
C GLY A 3 -18.40 10.41 11.09
N TRP A 4 -17.51 9.62 11.70
CA TRP A 4 -16.38 10.07 12.51
C TRP A 4 -15.37 10.94 11.73
N TRP A 5 -15.26 10.70 10.42
CA TRP A 5 -14.34 11.41 9.54
C TRP A 5 -14.79 12.82 9.16
N LYS A 6 -16.09 13.10 9.28
CA LYS A 6 -16.64 14.40 8.87
C LYS A 6 -16.00 15.55 9.64
N GLY A 7 -15.40 16.49 8.92
CA GLY A 7 -14.71 17.64 9.47
C GLY A 7 -13.34 17.36 10.07
N LYS A 8 -12.83 16.12 10.01
CA LYS A 8 -11.46 15.79 10.43
C LYS A 8 -10.43 16.37 9.47
N ARG A 9 -9.36 16.94 10.01
CA ARG A 9 -8.18 17.39 9.26
C ARG A 9 -7.14 16.29 9.26
N VAL A 10 -6.90 15.72 8.10
CA VAL A 10 -6.04 14.53 7.93
C VAL A 10 -4.80 14.91 7.14
N ILE A 11 -3.61 14.65 7.67
CA ILE A 11 -2.38 14.63 6.90
C ILE A 11 -2.07 13.20 6.49
N LEU A 12 -1.92 12.98 5.18
CA LEU A 12 -1.70 11.67 4.60
C LEU A 12 -0.41 11.68 3.79
N THR A 13 0.61 10.95 4.26
CA THR A 13 1.88 10.83 3.55
C THR A 13 1.82 9.70 2.52
N GLY A 14 2.41 9.90 1.34
CA GLY A 14 2.31 8.93 0.25
C GLY A 14 0.95 8.93 -0.46
N GLY A 15 0.23 10.05 -0.40
CA GLY A 15 -1.13 10.14 -0.93
C GLY A 15 -1.26 10.19 -2.45
N CYS A 16 -0.16 10.46 -3.16
CA CYS A 16 -0.09 10.35 -4.62
C CYS A 16 0.20 8.93 -5.12
N GLY A 17 0.55 8.01 -4.20
CA GLY A 17 0.81 6.62 -4.48
C GLY A 17 -0.46 5.78 -4.67
N PHE A 18 -0.27 4.48 -4.89
CA PHE A 18 -1.33 3.51 -5.13
C PHE A 18 -2.38 3.50 -4.00
N ILE A 19 -2.07 2.96 -2.83
CA ILE A 19 -3.02 2.85 -1.71
C ILE A 19 -3.43 4.23 -1.20
N GLY A 20 -2.47 5.17 -1.13
CA GLY A 20 -2.70 6.52 -0.63
C GLY A 20 -3.79 7.27 -1.40
N SER A 21 -3.78 7.21 -2.74
CA SER A 21 -4.77 7.88 -3.57
C SER A 21 -6.21 7.33 -3.38
N HIS A 22 -6.35 6.04 -3.07
CA HIS A 22 -7.65 5.44 -2.71
C HIS A 22 -8.12 5.86 -1.32
N LEU A 23 -7.19 6.08 -0.37
CA LEU A 23 -7.53 6.64 0.94
C LEU A 23 -7.94 8.10 0.83
N VAL A 24 -7.24 8.92 0.02
CA VAL A 24 -7.64 10.32 -0.27
C VAL A 24 -9.06 10.36 -0.81
N ASP A 25 -9.38 9.53 -1.80
CA ASP A 25 -10.71 9.42 -2.40
C ASP A 25 -11.78 9.14 -1.33
N LYS A 26 -11.58 8.09 -0.53
CA LYS A 26 -12.53 7.74 0.54
C LYS A 26 -12.66 8.84 1.62
N LEU A 27 -11.55 9.43 2.05
CA LEU A 27 -11.55 10.48 3.07
C LEU A 27 -12.33 11.73 2.63
N ILE A 28 -12.13 12.17 1.39
CA ILE A 28 -12.90 13.29 0.81
C ILE A 28 -14.40 12.93 0.78
N GLY A 29 -14.74 11.71 0.29
CA GLY A 29 -16.12 11.23 0.27
C GLY A 29 -16.78 11.12 1.65
N LEU A 30 -16.00 11.00 2.71
CA LEU A 30 -16.44 10.96 4.11
C LEU A 30 -16.48 12.35 4.75
N GLY A 31 -16.11 13.41 4.02
CA GLY A 31 -16.16 14.81 4.48
C GLY A 31 -14.96 15.21 5.35
N ALA A 32 -13.81 14.53 5.21
CA ALA A 32 -12.56 14.96 5.81
C ALA A 32 -11.85 15.99 4.91
N SER A 33 -11.12 16.92 5.52
CA SER A 33 -10.14 17.76 4.83
C SER A 33 -8.80 17.00 4.78
N VAL A 34 -8.19 16.90 3.60
CA VAL A 34 -6.99 16.05 3.41
C VAL A 34 -5.82 16.87 2.90
N THR A 35 -4.73 16.88 3.65
CA THR A 35 -3.42 17.35 3.20
C THR A 35 -2.57 16.16 2.80
N VAL A 36 -2.23 16.07 1.52
CA VAL A 36 -1.37 15.02 0.97
C VAL A 36 0.08 15.49 1.00
N VAL A 37 0.97 14.68 1.54
CA VAL A 37 2.42 14.90 1.52
C VAL A 37 3.09 13.79 0.73
N ASP A 38 3.82 14.14 -0.33
CA ASP A 38 4.46 13.15 -1.22
C ASP A 38 5.68 13.79 -1.91
N ASN A 39 6.74 13.02 -2.16
CA ASN A 39 7.89 13.49 -2.92
C ASN A 39 7.83 13.10 -4.41
N LEU A 40 6.75 12.42 -4.82
CA LEU A 40 6.49 11.94 -6.18
C LEU A 40 7.54 10.95 -6.72
N ALA A 41 8.33 10.31 -5.83
CA ALA A 41 9.31 9.30 -6.25
C ALA A 41 8.65 8.04 -6.85
N LYS A 42 7.43 7.72 -6.43
CA LYS A 42 6.61 6.59 -6.92
C LYS A 42 5.19 7.03 -7.27
N GLY A 43 4.60 7.90 -6.46
CA GLY A 43 3.29 8.47 -6.70
C GLY A 43 3.29 9.45 -7.87
N THR A 44 2.12 9.75 -8.39
CA THR A 44 1.94 10.75 -9.43
C THR A 44 0.84 11.74 -9.05
N LEU A 45 1.02 13.02 -9.37
CA LEU A 45 -0.03 14.03 -9.19
C LEU A 45 -1.32 13.66 -9.94
N ASN A 46 -1.22 12.93 -11.05
CA ASN A 46 -2.38 12.49 -11.80
C ASN A 46 -3.34 11.63 -10.95
N ASN A 47 -2.82 10.75 -10.09
CA ASN A 47 -3.65 9.97 -9.17
C ASN A 47 -4.48 10.87 -8.23
N LEU A 48 -3.88 11.95 -7.74
CA LEU A 48 -4.54 12.91 -6.88
C LEU A 48 -5.52 13.80 -7.65
N PHE A 49 -5.11 14.26 -8.84
CA PHE A 49 -5.93 15.12 -9.70
C PHE A 49 -7.18 14.39 -10.21
N GLU A 50 -7.10 13.09 -10.52
CA GLU A 50 -8.26 12.26 -10.84
C GLU A 50 -9.28 12.27 -9.69
N VAL A 51 -8.82 12.10 -8.46
CA VAL A 51 -9.67 12.15 -7.27
C VAL A 51 -10.32 13.53 -7.15
N TRP A 52 -9.53 14.60 -7.16
CA TRP A 52 -10.05 15.96 -7.00
C TRP A 52 -11.05 16.35 -8.09
N ARG A 53 -10.79 16.00 -9.36
CA ARG A 53 -11.74 16.18 -10.46
C ARG A 53 -13.02 15.37 -10.27
N GLY A 54 -12.92 14.17 -9.73
CA GLY A 54 -14.08 13.31 -9.40
C GLY A 54 -15.04 13.97 -8.40
N TYR A 55 -14.53 14.80 -7.50
CA TYR A 55 -15.33 15.61 -6.55
C TYR A 55 -15.65 17.01 -7.05
N GLY A 56 -15.30 17.35 -8.28
CA GLY A 56 -15.57 18.68 -8.86
C GLY A 56 -14.78 19.83 -8.21
N LEU A 57 -13.63 19.51 -7.59
CA LEU A 57 -12.79 20.50 -6.95
C LEU A 57 -12.06 21.37 -7.99
N SER A 58 -12.01 22.68 -7.76
CA SER A 58 -11.23 23.60 -8.57
C SER A 58 -9.81 23.72 -8.01
N PHE A 59 -8.79 23.55 -8.86
CA PHE A 59 -7.38 23.69 -8.49
C PHE A 59 -6.51 24.07 -9.70
N SER A 60 -5.35 24.68 -9.43
CA SER A 60 -4.28 24.84 -10.41
C SER A 60 -3.37 23.64 -10.37
N GLU A 61 -2.96 23.12 -11.52
CA GLU A 61 -1.98 22.03 -11.59
C GLU A 61 -0.53 22.52 -11.38
N GLN A 62 -0.34 23.83 -11.19
CA GLN A 62 0.97 24.43 -10.95
C GLN A 62 1.28 24.45 -9.45
N LEU A 63 2.49 23.97 -9.11
CA LEU A 63 3.03 24.10 -7.77
C LEU A 63 3.41 25.55 -7.46
N VAL A 64 2.87 26.07 -6.37
CA VAL A 64 3.27 27.38 -5.82
C VAL A 64 3.97 27.12 -4.49
N ASN A 65 5.24 27.39 -4.40
CA ASN A 65 6.08 27.07 -3.22
C ASN A 65 5.93 25.61 -2.76
N GLY A 66 5.94 24.67 -3.71
CA GLY A 66 5.81 23.24 -3.40
C GLY A 66 4.39 22.78 -3.04
N THR A 67 3.36 23.64 -3.17
CA THR A 67 2.00 23.35 -2.72
C THR A 67 0.98 23.51 -3.85
N ILE A 68 -0.07 22.68 -3.83
CA ILE A 68 -1.30 22.84 -4.63
C ILE A 68 -2.49 22.78 -3.68
N SER A 69 -3.44 23.72 -3.82
CA SER A 69 -4.67 23.72 -3.03
C SER A 69 -5.90 23.45 -3.89
N ALA A 70 -6.85 22.69 -3.32
CA ALA A 70 -8.12 22.33 -3.95
C ALA A 70 -9.26 22.43 -2.89
N GLY A 71 -9.87 23.60 -2.73
CA GLY A 71 -10.79 23.86 -1.62
C GLY A 71 -10.10 23.69 -0.28
N ASP A 72 -10.65 22.85 0.59
CA ASP A 72 -10.09 22.53 1.91
C ASP A 72 -9.01 21.43 1.85
N HIS A 73 -8.63 20.98 0.65
CA HIS A 73 -7.60 19.96 0.45
C HIS A 73 -6.31 20.60 -0.05
N LYS A 74 -5.19 19.96 0.27
CA LYS A 74 -3.85 20.47 -0.06
C LYS A 74 -2.93 19.32 -0.48
N PHE A 75 -2.05 19.58 -1.43
CA PHE A 75 -0.86 18.78 -1.72
C PHE A 75 0.39 19.57 -1.32
N ILE A 76 1.35 18.90 -0.68
CA ILE A 76 2.66 19.44 -0.32
C ILE A 76 3.73 18.51 -0.91
N LEU A 77 4.59 19.06 -1.77
CA LEU A 77 5.77 18.37 -2.25
C LEU A 77 6.83 18.37 -1.14
N CYS A 78 7.11 17.22 -0.55
CA CYS A 78 8.03 17.11 0.57
C CYS A 78 8.75 15.76 0.56
N ASP A 79 10.06 15.80 0.74
CA ASP A 79 10.85 14.62 1.04
C ASP A 79 10.88 14.40 2.57
N LEU A 80 10.35 13.26 3.00
CA LEU A 80 10.24 12.92 4.42
C LEU A 80 11.59 12.47 5.04
N GLU A 81 12.64 12.30 4.24
CA GLU A 81 14.01 12.13 4.75
C GLU A 81 14.53 13.45 5.34
N GLU A 82 14.01 14.61 4.88
CA GLU A 82 14.43 15.94 5.27
C GLU A 82 13.60 16.48 6.44
N LYS A 83 14.09 16.29 7.67
CA LYS A 83 13.36 16.66 8.89
C LYS A 83 12.85 18.12 8.92
N PRO A 84 13.59 19.15 8.44
CA PRO A 84 13.06 20.51 8.36
C PRO A 84 11.82 20.63 7.47
N ALA A 85 11.80 19.92 6.32
CA ALA A 85 10.65 19.92 5.41
C ALA A 85 9.43 19.20 6.03
N VAL A 86 9.66 18.10 6.76
CA VAL A 86 8.59 17.42 7.51
C VAL A 86 7.98 18.37 8.55
N ARG A 87 8.82 19.09 9.31
CA ARG A 87 8.34 20.07 10.29
C ARG A 87 7.50 21.17 9.66
N GLU A 88 7.88 21.64 8.47
CA GLU A 88 7.09 22.63 7.73
C GLU A 88 5.75 22.06 7.29
N ALA A 89 5.70 20.81 6.83
CA ALA A 89 4.45 20.15 6.44
C ALA A 89 3.48 19.92 7.61
N PHE A 90 3.97 19.91 8.86
CA PHE A 90 3.19 19.74 10.08
C PHE A 90 2.85 21.08 10.80
N GLN A 91 2.96 22.22 10.13
CA GLN A 91 2.65 23.52 10.75
C GLN A 91 1.15 23.80 10.88
N ASP A 92 0.32 23.21 10.01
CA ASP A 92 -1.13 23.27 10.15
C ASP A 92 -1.59 22.32 11.27
N ASP A 93 -2.76 22.59 11.83
CA ASP A 93 -3.37 21.69 12.81
C ASP A 93 -3.96 20.45 12.13
N PHE A 94 -3.64 19.28 12.61
CA PHE A 94 -4.19 18.00 12.13
C PHE A 94 -4.78 17.18 13.27
N ASP A 95 -5.90 16.51 12.98
CA ASP A 95 -6.51 15.55 13.93
C ASP A 95 -5.92 14.15 13.76
N VAL A 96 -5.51 13.80 12.55
CA VAL A 96 -5.07 12.45 12.19
C VAL A 96 -3.87 12.49 11.23
N VAL A 97 -2.88 11.66 11.51
CA VAL A 97 -1.83 11.28 10.55
C VAL A 97 -2.11 9.89 10.00
N ILE A 98 -2.07 9.74 8.69
CA ILE A 98 -2.03 8.43 8.02
C ILE A 98 -0.71 8.33 7.27
N HIS A 99 0.23 7.54 7.81
CA HIS A 99 1.58 7.44 7.26
C HIS A 99 1.74 6.20 6.39
N LEU A 100 1.73 6.43 5.05
CA LEU A 100 1.94 5.39 4.04
C LEU A 100 3.24 5.56 3.26
N ALA A 101 3.80 6.77 3.22
CA ALA A 101 5.03 7.02 2.46
C ALA A 101 6.14 6.07 2.90
N ALA A 102 6.79 5.45 1.93
CA ALA A 102 7.90 4.54 2.14
C ALA A 102 8.72 4.38 0.86
N VAL A 103 10.00 4.10 1.02
CA VAL A 103 10.81 3.58 -0.07
C VAL A 103 10.45 2.11 -0.23
N ILE A 104 9.75 1.79 -1.31
CA ILE A 104 9.19 0.47 -1.60
C ILE A 104 9.25 0.17 -3.10
N GLY A 105 9.18 -1.11 -3.45
CA GLY A 105 9.02 -1.59 -4.80
C GLY A 105 8.68 -3.07 -4.80
N GLY A 106 8.52 -3.66 -5.98
CA GLY A 106 8.36 -5.10 -6.11
C GLY A 106 9.60 -5.87 -5.65
N ARG A 107 9.52 -7.22 -5.63
CA ARG A 107 10.58 -8.08 -5.11
C ARG A 107 11.97 -7.77 -5.68
N GLY A 108 12.05 -7.55 -6.99
CA GLY A 108 13.33 -7.21 -7.64
C GLY A 108 13.97 -5.92 -7.09
N TYR A 109 13.16 -4.93 -6.72
CA TYR A 109 13.67 -3.69 -6.12
C TYR A 109 14.19 -3.92 -4.70
N ILE A 110 13.40 -4.56 -3.84
CA ILE A 110 13.77 -4.83 -2.44
C ILE A 110 15.06 -5.64 -2.35
N ASP A 111 15.26 -6.63 -3.25
CA ASP A 111 16.44 -7.48 -3.25
C ASP A 111 17.73 -6.77 -3.71
N THR A 112 17.62 -5.66 -4.43
CA THR A 112 18.76 -4.96 -5.03
C THR A 112 19.04 -3.57 -4.47
N HIS A 113 18.10 -2.99 -3.67
CA HIS A 113 18.15 -1.63 -3.14
C HIS A 113 18.02 -1.62 -1.61
N ALA A 114 18.88 -2.41 -0.96
CA ALA A 114 18.87 -2.58 0.50
C ALA A 114 19.09 -1.27 1.25
N VAL A 115 20.05 -0.45 0.81
CA VAL A 115 20.38 0.86 1.43
C VAL A 115 19.20 1.82 1.30
N GLU A 116 18.58 1.86 0.13
CA GLU A 116 17.40 2.71 -0.11
C GLU A 116 16.23 2.28 0.79
N CYS A 117 16.04 0.97 1.01
CA CYS A 117 15.03 0.46 1.94
C CYS A 117 15.30 0.89 3.39
N CYS A 118 16.57 1.07 3.80
CA CYS A 118 16.93 1.58 5.13
C CYS A 118 16.50 3.05 5.35
N LYS A 119 16.30 3.85 4.30
CA LYS A 119 15.79 5.22 4.43
C LYS A 119 14.43 5.30 5.15
N ASN A 120 13.65 4.21 5.12
CA ASN A 120 12.40 4.12 5.88
C ASN A 120 12.58 4.32 7.39
N PHE A 121 13.75 4.09 7.97
CA PHE A 121 14.04 4.42 9.38
C PHE A 121 13.90 5.92 9.63
N ALA A 122 14.56 6.74 8.81
CA ALA A 122 14.51 8.20 8.94
C ALA A 122 13.12 8.75 8.61
N ILE A 123 12.49 8.25 7.55
CA ILE A 123 11.14 8.64 7.12
C ILE A 123 10.14 8.42 8.25
N ASN A 124 10.10 7.23 8.85
CA ASN A 124 9.18 6.90 9.93
C ASN A 124 9.44 7.79 11.15
N HIS A 125 10.71 7.89 11.58
CA HIS A 125 11.10 8.69 12.74
C HIS A 125 10.70 10.16 12.59
N ASN A 126 11.00 10.78 11.45
CA ASN A 126 10.69 12.18 11.19
C ASN A 126 9.18 12.44 11.26
N VAL A 127 8.37 11.57 10.64
CA VAL A 127 6.91 11.71 10.62
C VAL A 127 6.33 11.53 12.03
N PHE A 128 6.75 10.50 12.78
CA PHE A 128 6.19 10.26 14.11
C PHE A 128 6.58 11.35 15.10
N GLU A 129 7.83 11.82 15.06
CA GLU A 129 8.29 12.89 15.93
C GLU A 129 7.56 14.21 15.66
N GLU A 130 7.45 14.62 14.39
CA GLU A 130 6.77 15.88 14.06
C GLU A 130 5.25 15.78 14.27
N ALA A 131 4.62 14.62 14.02
CA ALA A 131 3.22 14.38 14.39
C ALA A 131 2.99 14.51 15.91
N PHE A 132 3.86 13.95 16.71
CA PHE A 132 3.80 14.07 18.17
C PHE A 132 4.00 15.52 18.63
N ARG A 133 4.99 16.24 18.07
CA ARG A 133 5.25 17.65 18.38
C ARG A 133 4.11 18.57 18.02
N ALA A 134 3.44 18.30 16.88
CA ALA A 134 2.26 19.03 16.44
C ALA A 134 1.00 18.70 17.26
N GLY A 135 1.07 17.77 18.20
CA GLY A 135 -0.06 17.41 19.08
C GLY A 135 -1.18 16.67 18.35
N VAL A 136 -0.88 15.93 17.31
CA VAL A 136 -1.87 15.15 16.55
C VAL A 136 -2.52 14.09 17.44
N ASP A 137 -3.85 14.00 17.45
CA ASP A 137 -4.61 13.07 18.32
C ASP A 137 -4.38 11.61 17.95
N ARG A 138 -4.25 11.27 16.64
CA ARG A 138 -4.11 9.90 16.16
C ARG A 138 -3.04 9.76 15.08
N ILE A 139 -2.23 8.71 15.20
CA ILE A 139 -1.22 8.36 14.22
C ILE A 139 -1.49 6.93 13.73
N HIS A 140 -1.68 6.77 12.43
CA HIS A 140 -1.78 5.48 11.77
C HIS A 140 -0.53 5.19 10.97
N TYR A 141 -0.05 3.95 11.05
CA TYR A 141 1.11 3.48 10.32
C TYR A 141 0.78 2.30 9.41
N ALA A 142 1.10 2.46 8.14
CA ALA A 142 1.03 1.39 7.15
C ALA A 142 2.29 0.53 7.23
N SER A 143 2.18 -0.62 7.88
CA SER A 143 3.18 -1.68 7.91
C SER A 143 2.95 -2.70 6.79
N THR A 144 3.58 -3.87 6.86
CA THR A 144 3.65 -4.83 5.76
C THR A 144 3.74 -6.28 6.26
N ALA A 145 3.35 -7.24 5.43
CA ALA A 145 3.60 -8.65 5.67
C ALA A 145 5.11 -9.03 5.58
N CYS A 146 5.98 -8.12 5.14
CA CYS A 146 7.44 -8.34 5.18
C CYS A 146 8.04 -8.31 6.60
N VAL A 147 7.26 -7.95 7.62
CA VAL A 147 7.69 -8.05 9.03
C VAL A 147 7.72 -9.49 9.54
N TYR A 148 7.03 -10.41 8.85
CA TYR A 148 6.94 -11.80 9.30
C TYR A 148 8.20 -12.62 9.00
N PRO A 149 8.52 -13.61 9.87
CA PRO A 149 9.66 -14.49 9.72
C PRO A 149 9.67 -15.24 8.39
N LEU A 150 10.85 -15.33 7.76
CA LEU A 150 11.01 -15.98 6.46
C LEU A 150 10.84 -17.50 6.52
N ASP A 151 11.20 -18.14 7.64
CA ASP A 151 11.06 -19.58 7.85
C ASP A 151 9.61 -20.05 7.75
N LEU A 152 8.64 -19.22 8.21
CA LEU A 152 7.21 -19.50 8.07
C LEU A 152 6.68 -19.40 6.64
N GLN A 153 7.51 -19.00 5.69
CA GLN A 153 7.14 -18.68 4.30
C GLN A 153 8.03 -19.42 3.29
N SER A 154 8.79 -20.40 3.77
CA SER A 154 9.86 -21.08 3.01
C SER A 154 9.39 -22.32 2.24
N GLU A 155 8.13 -22.74 2.42
CA GLU A 155 7.58 -23.94 1.78
C GLU A 155 6.45 -23.57 0.82
N TYR A 156 6.39 -24.29 -0.32
CA TYR A 156 5.24 -24.21 -1.22
C TYR A 156 4.02 -24.91 -0.61
N ASP A 157 2.84 -24.50 -1.05
CA ASP A 157 1.56 -25.10 -0.64
C ASP A 157 1.35 -25.17 0.90
N SER A 158 1.97 -24.22 1.64
CA SER A 158 1.79 -24.12 3.09
C SER A 158 0.36 -23.69 3.43
N ASP A 159 -0.29 -24.38 4.35
CA ASP A 159 -1.63 -23.99 4.87
C ASP A 159 -1.55 -22.97 6.02
N TYR A 160 -0.34 -22.63 6.46
CA TYR A 160 -0.16 -21.75 7.62
C TYR A 160 -0.48 -20.28 7.29
N LEU A 161 -1.49 -19.72 7.97
CA LEU A 161 -1.80 -18.29 7.91
C LEU A 161 -0.98 -17.52 8.95
N LEU A 162 -0.25 -16.48 8.50
CA LEU A 162 0.58 -15.64 9.36
C LEU A 162 -0.30 -14.79 10.29
N LYS A 163 -0.10 -14.96 11.60
CA LYS A 163 -0.80 -14.23 12.65
C LYS A 163 0.05 -13.07 13.14
N GLU A 164 -0.59 -12.03 13.64
CA GLU A 164 0.13 -10.81 14.06
C GLU A 164 1.20 -11.07 15.13
N ASP A 165 1.00 -12.08 15.96
CA ASP A 165 1.95 -12.43 17.04
C ASP A 165 3.16 -13.25 16.55
N ASP A 166 3.16 -13.73 15.31
CA ASP A 166 4.27 -14.50 14.73
C ASP A 166 5.54 -13.66 14.49
N VAL A 167 5.44 -12.34 14.47
CA VAL A 167 6.58 -11.43 14.26
C VAL A 167 7.71 -11.65 15.30
N SER A 168 7.35 -11.96 16.53
CA SER A 168 8.29 -12.15 17.64
C SER A 168 8.33 -13.60 18.13
N ARG A 169 8.13 -14.55 17.24
CA ARG A 169 8.15 -15.97 17.58
C ARG A 169 9.48 -16.35 18.23
N ASN A 170 9.40 -17.02 19.38
CA ASN A 170 10.56 -17.38 20.22
C ASN A 170 11.43 -16.18 20.68
N GLY A 171 10.84 -14.97 20.74
CA GLY A 171 11.55 -13.78 21.18
C GLY A 171 12.50 -13.15 20.17
N LEU A 172 12.61 -13.72 18.96
CA LEU A 172 13.45 -13.21 17.89
C LEU A 172 12.59 -12.86 16.67
N ALA A 173 12.66 -11.60 16.25
CA ALA A 173 12.12 -11.18 14.95
C ALA A 173 13.10 -11.59 13.84
N CYS A 174 12.58 -11.98 12.67
CA CYS A 174 13.39 -12.30 11.49
C CYS A 174 12.68 -11.78 10.23
N CYS A 175 12.63 -10.46 10.11
CA CYS A 175 11.90 -9.78 9.05
C CYS A 175 12.51 -10.05 7.65
N ASP A 176 11.68 -9.88 6.63
CA ASP A 176 12.08 -10.07 5.23
C ASP A 176 12.90 -8.87 4.75
N ARG A 177 14.24 -9.04 4.75
CA ARG A 177 15.22 -8.05 4.31
C ARG A 177 15.16 -6.72 5.10
N GLU A 178 15.95 -5.77 4.67
CA GLU A 178 16.09 -4.43 5.24
C GLU A 178 14.75 -3.67 5.24
N TYR A 179 13.95 -3.86 4.19
CA TYR A 179 12.60 -3.29 4.12
C TYR A 179 11.70 -3.79 5.25
N GLY A 180 11.63 -5.09 5.47
CA GLY A 180 10.83 -5.67 6.56
C GLY A 180 11.29 -5.18 7.93
N TRP A 181 12.61 -5.11 8.17
CA TRP A 181 13.16 -4.58 9.40
C TRP A 181 12.82 -3.10 9.61
N ALA A 182 12.96 -2.26 8.58
CA ALA A 182 12.63 -0.85 8.69
C ALA A 182 11.14 -0.62 9.00
N LYS A 183 10.26 -1.42 8.39
CA LYS A 183 8.82 -1.37 8.67
C LYS A 183 8.50 -1.86 10.09
N PHE A 184 9.15 -2.92 10.56
CA PHE A 184 8.95 -3.42 11.92
C PHE A 184 9.48 -2.45 12.99
N MET A 185 10.61 -1.79 12.75
CA MET A 185 11.11 -0.75 13.65
C MET A 185 10.14 0.43 13.76
N GLY A 186 9.45 0.81 12.67
CA GLY A 186 8.38 1.80 12.73
C GLY A 186 7.20 1.37 13.62
N GLU A 187 6.83 0.07 13.61
CA GLU A 187 5.82 -0.47 14.55
C GLU A 187 6.28 -0.34 16.02
N ILE A 188 7.54 -0.69 16.27
CA ILE A 188 8.13 -0.60 17.62
C ILE A 188 8.16 0.85 18.09
N GLU A 189 8.60 1.78 17.24
CA GLU A 189 8.68 3.20 17.58
C GLU A 189 7.30 3.78 17.85
N LEU A 190 6.32 3.53 16.99
CA LEU A 190 4.96 4.04 17.21
C LEU A 190 4.33 3.46 18.48
N SER A 191 4.59 2.16 18.76
CA SER A 191 4.16 1.55 20.03
C SER A 191 4.82 2.18 21.25
N ALA A 192 6.07 2.66 21.13
CA ALA A 192 6.75 3.39 22.19
C ALA A 192 6.11 4.77 22.44
N TYR A 193 5.71 5.51 21.41
CA TYR A 193 4.93 6.76 21.56
C TYR A 193 3.62 6.52 22.31
N HIS A 194 2.91 5.43 21.98
CA HIS A 194 1.71 5.06 22.73
C HIS A 194 2.01 4.77 24.20
N LYS A 195 2.99 3.90 24.47
CA LYS A 195 3.34 3.46 25.85
C LYS A 195 3.83 4.60 26.72
N GLN A 196 4.65 5.48 26.18
CA GLN A 196 5.31 6.52 26.94
C GLN A 196 4.47 7.80 27.08
N TYR A 197 3.71 8.16 26.05
CA TYR A 197 3.01 9.44 25.98
C TYR A 197 1.50 9.32 25.81
N GLY A 198 0.96 8.11 25.66
CA GLY A 198 -0.48 7.88 25.50
C GLY A 198 -1.03 8.29 24.14
N VAL A 199 -0.17 8.52 23.13
CA VAL A 199 -0.61 8.84 21.77
C VAL A 199 -1.50 7.71 21.24
N LYS A 200 -2.64 8.05 20.64
CA LYS A 200 -3.52 7.05 20.04
C LYS A 200 -2.91 6.57 18.71
N CYS A 201 -2.53 5.32 18.66
CA CYS A 201 -1.83 4.73 17.53
C CYS A 201 -2.56 3.51 16.98
N SER A 202 -2.47 3.33 15.66
CA SER A 202 -2.94 2.13 14.98
C SER A 202 -1.95 1.67 13.91
N ILE A 203 -1.84 0.37 13.70
CA ILE A 203 -0.88 -0.26 12.78
C ILE A 203 -1.61 -1.25 11.89
N SER A 204 -1.43 -1.12 10.58
CA SER A 204 -1.98 -2.04 9.58
C SER A 204 -0.89 -2.76 8.83
N ARG A 205 -0.90 -4.10 8.84
CA ARG A 205 0.00 -4.92 8.04
C ARG A 205 -0.68 -5.33 6.75
N TYR A 206 -0.25 -4.72 5.65
CA TYR A 206 -0.77 -5.04 4.33
C TYR A 206 -0.03 -6.23 3.73
N ILE A 207 -0.77 -7.04 3.00
CA ILE A 207 -0.23 -8.06 2.12
C ILE A 207 -0.24 -7.56 0.67
N THR A 208 -0.21 -8.45 -0.31
CA THR A 208 -0.17 -8.09 -1.73
C THR A 208 -1.45 -7.35 -2.13
N ALA A 209 -1.46 -6.04 -1.93
CA ALA A 209 -2.52 -5.19 -2.45
C ALA A 209 -2.42 -5.11 -3.98
N TYR A 210 -3.56 -5.04 -4.67
CA TYR A 210 -3.62 -4.85 -6.11
C TYR A 210 -4.87 -4.04 -6.49
N GLY A 211 -4.81 -3.37 -7.64
CA GLY A 211 -5.94 -2.57 -8.13
C GLY A 211 -5.56 -1.40 -9.03
N PRO A 212 -6.51 -0.53 -9.36
CA PRO A 212 -6.27 0.71 -10.10
C PRO A 212 -5.21 1.60 -9.45
N ARG A 213 -4.44 2.35 -10.25
CA ARG A 213 -3.38 3.28 -9.84
C ARG A 213 -2.12 2.61 -9.26
N GLU A 214 -2.05 1.28 -9.29
CA GLU A 214 -0.83 0.55 -8.94
C GLU A 214 0.21 0.67 -10.07
N ASP A 215 1.50 0.73 -9.69
CA ASP A 215 2.60 0.74 -10.64
C ASP A 215 2.88 -0.66 -11.23
N ASP A 216 3.56 -0.70 -12.37
CA ASP A 216 3.81 -1.93 -13.12
C ASP A 216 5.03 -2.73 -12.65
N THR A 217 5.63 -2.37 -11.53
CA THR A 217 6.69 -3.15 -10.88
C THR A 217 6.13 -4.30 -10.05
N HIS A 218 4.81 -4.30 -9.77
CA HIS A 218 4.13 -5.35 -9.03
C HIS A 218 3.50 -6.40 -9.96
N ALA A 219 3.40 -7.63 -9.46
CA ALA A 219 3.08 -8.80 -10.28
C ALA A 219 1.77 -8.69 -11.06
N VAL A 220 0.67 -8.25 -10.41
CA VAL A 220 -0.66 -8.20 -11.05
C VAL A 220 -0.67 -7.22 -12.22
N ILE A 221 -0.18 -5.99 -12.02
CA ILE A 221 -0.15 -4.98 -13.09
C ILE A 221 0.81 -5.38 -14.21
N ALA A 222 1.97 -5.97 -13.87
CA ALA A 222 2.91 -6.47 -14.86
C ALA A 222 2.29 -7.58 -15.75
N LEU A 223 1.51 -8.49 -15.16
CA LEU A 223 0.79 -9.53 -15.89
C LEU A 223 -0.32 -8.93 -16.76
N ILE A 224 -1.12 -8.00 -16.23
CA ILE A 224 -2.17 -7.30 -16.97
C ILE A 224 -1.58 -6.55 -18.15
N ARG A 225 -0.50 -5.79 -17.95
CA ARG A 225 0.17 -5.04 -19.02
C ARG A 225 0.59 -5.97 -20.16
N LYS A 226 1.31 -7.06 -19.84
CA LYS A 226 1.76 -8.02 -20.86
C LYS A 226 0.60 -8.63 -21.65
N ALA A 227 -0.52 -8.92 -20.97
CA ALA A 227 -1.71 -9.47 -21.60
C ALA A 227 -2.40 -8.44 -22.51
N VAL A 228 -2.58 -7.19 -22.05
CA VAL A 228 -3.21 -6.10 -22.82
C VAL A 228 -2.35 -5.71 -24.03
N GLU A 229 -1.02 -5.66 -23.86
CA GLU A 229 -0.04 -5.42 -24.94
C GLU A 229 0.14 -6.62 -25.87
N ARG A 230 -0.52 -7.75 -25.61
CA ARG A 230 -0.44 -8.99 -26.40
C ARG A 230 0.99 -9.51 -26.58
N ARG A 231 1.79 -9.47 -25.50
CA ARG A 231 3.19 -9.94 -25.53
C ARG A 231 3.26 -11.45 -25.78
N ASP A 232 4.06 -11.85 -26.76
CA ASP A 232 4.39 -13.24 -27.08
C ASP A 232 5.91 -13.37 -27.25
N PRO A 233 6.62 -14.12 -26.39
CA PRO A 233 6.09 -14.95 -25.29
C PRO A 233 5.51 -14.13 -24.12
N TYR A 234 4.47 -14.68 -23.48
CA TYR A 234 3.93 -14.17 -22.23
C TYR A 234 4.79 -14.69 -21.08
N ILE A 235 5.64 -13.83 -20.51
CA ILE A 235 6.64 -14.20 -19.49
C ILE A 235 6.09 -13.97 -18.09
N VAL A 236 6.05 -15.03 -17.28
CA VAL A 236 5.73 -15.02 -15.86
C VAL A 236 7.04 -15.21 -15.08
N TRP A 237 7.33 -14.34 -14.12
CA TRP A 237 8.55 -14.46 -13.32
C TRP A 237 8.44 -15.60 -12.31
N GLY A 238 9.51 -16.38 -12.16
CA GLY A 238 9.60 -17.52 -11.30
C GLY A 238 8.96 -18.78 -11.89
N SER A 239 8.76 -19.79 -11.06
CA SER A 239 8.11 -21.06 -11.42
C SER A 239 6.59 -20.93 -11.62
N GLY A 240 6.00 -19.86 -11.07
CA GLY A 240 4.56 -19.70 -10.98
C GLY A 240 3.89 -20.49 -9.86
N GLU A 241 4.64 -21.34 -9.14
CA GLU A 241 4.14 -22.15 -8.01
C GLU A 241 4.05 -21.35 -6.71
N GLN A 242 4.83 -20.26 -6.59
CA GLN A 242 4.72 -19.36 -5.44
C GLN A 242 3.30 -18.79 -5.33
N ASP A 243 2.76 -18.79 -4.12
CA ASP A 243 1.43 -18.26 -3.87
C ASP A 243 1.44 -16.97 -3.05
N ARG A 244 0.40 -16.18 -3.23
CA ARG A 244 0.15 -14.93 -2.50
C ARG A 244 -1.31 -14.80 -2.15
N ASP A 245 -1.56 -14.11 -1.06
CA ASP A 245 -2.85 -13.57 -0.69
C ASP A 245 -2.99 -12.19 -1.37
N PHE A 246 -3.92 -12.06 -2.28
CA PHE A 246 -4.19 -10.83 -3.02
C PHE A 246 -5.41 -10.11 -2.44
N THR A 247 -5.20 -8.92 -1.93
CA THR A 247 -6.27 -8.09 -1.36
C THR A 247 -6.52 -6.87 -2.24
N TYR A 248 -7.77 -6.70 -2.67
CA TYR A 248 -8.12 -5.57 -3.52
C TYR A 248 -8.03 -4.24 -2.76
N VAL A 249 -7.52 -3.20 -3.42
CA VAL A 249 -7.14 -1.94 -2.78
C VAL A 249 -8.27 -1.25 -2.04
N SER A 250 -9.54 -1.38 -2.49
CA SER A 250 -10.66 -0.77 -1.77
C SER A 250 -10.90 -1.40 -0.40
N ASP A 251 -10.63 -2.72 -0.25
CA ASP A 251 -10.75 -3.42 1.01
C ASP A 251 -9.63 -3.04 1.98
N ILE A 252 -8.40 -2.85 1.45
CA ILE A 252 -7.28 -2.29 2.22
C ILE A 252 -7.63 -0.90 2.75
N ALA A 253 -8.14 -0.02 1.88
CA ALA A 253 -8.50 1.33 2.28
C ALA A 253 -9.62 1.36 3.34
N ASP A 254 -10.66 0.53 3.19
CA ASP A 254 -11.74 0.41 4.18
C ASP A 254 -11.20 -0.10 5.53
N GLY A 255 -10.33 -1.12 5.50
CA GLY A 255 -9.69 -1.66 6.69
C GLY A 255 -8.81 -0.63 7.40
N THR A 256 -8.04 0.14 6.64
CA THR A 256 -7.20 1.21 7.16
C THR A 256 -8.01 2.27 7.90
N LEU A 257 -9.10 2.76 7.29
CA LEU A 257 -9.96 3.75 7.92
C LEU A 257 -10.62 3.22 9.19
N LEU A 258 -11.05 1.96 9.20
CA LEU A 258 -11.57 1.30 10.40
C LEU A 258 -10.52 1.15 11.51
N ALA A 259 -9.26 0.82 11.15
CA ALA A 259 -8.18 0.73 12.11
C ALA A 259 -7.90 2.08 12.77
N VAL A 260 -7.85 3.16 11.99
CA VAL A 260 -7.71 4.53 12.52
C VAL A 260 -8.83 4.89 13.49
N GLU A 261 -10.08 4.55 13.15
CA GLU A 261 -11.24 4.87 14.01
C GLU A 261 -11.22 4.10 15.33
N LYS A 262 -10.88 2.80 15.30
CA LYS A 262 -11.19 1.88 16.40
C LYS A 262 -9.98 1.45 17.24
N ILE A 263 -8.77 1.45 16.66
CA ILE A 263 -7.54 1.05 17.36
C ILE A 263 -6.82 2.28 17.86
N THR A 264 -6.47 2.27 19.15
CA THR A 264 -5.82 3.41 19.81
C THR A 264 -4.55 3.05 20.58
N ASP A 265 -4.22 1.76 20.65
CA ASP A 265 -3.20 1.18 21.52
C ASP A 265 -2.01 0.59 20.74
N ALA A 266 -1.85 0.97 19.49
CA ALA A 266 -0.85 0.44 18.56
C ALA A 266 -0.95 -1.09 18.32
N THR A 267 -2.07 -1.73 18.65
CA THR A 267 -2.31 -3.14 18.31
C THR A 267 -2.25 -3.32 16.78
N PRO A 268 -1.33 -4.14 16.24
CA PRO A 268 -1.24 -4.36 14.81
C PRO A 268 -2.37 -5.24 14.30
N VAL A 269 -2.82 -5.01 13.07
CA VAL A 269 -3.89 -5.78 12.40
C VAL A 269 -3.47 -6.15 11.00
N ASN A 270 -3.72 -7.42 10.63
CA ASN A 270 -3.51 -7.94 9.30
C ASN A 270 -4.69 -7.61 8.37
N PHE A 271 -4.38 -7.10 7.18
CA PHE A 271 -5.35 -6.94 6.11
C PHE A 271 -5.00 -7.87 4.94
N GLY A 272 -5.60 -9.04 4.96
CA GLY A 272 -5.48 -10.10 3.95
C GLY A 272 -6.79 -10.83 3.77
N THR A 273 -6.90 -11.60 2.69
CA THR A 273 -8.10 -12.39 2.38
C THR A 273 -8.12 -13.75 3.07
N ALA A 274 -6.99 -14.16 3.65
CA ALA A 274 -6.72 -15.51 4.15
C ALA A 274 -6.84 -16.60 3.05
N LYS A 275 -6.71 -16.22 1.78
CA LYS A 275 -6.75 -17.11 0.61
C LYS A 275 -5.43 -17.02 -0.15
N ARG A 276 -5.01 -18.14 -0.71
CA ARG A 276 -3.80 -18.25 -1.52
C ARG A 276 -4.14 -18.47 -2.98
N TYR A 277 -3.37 -17.81 -3.84
CA TYR A 277 -3.47 -17.99 -5.28
C TYR A 277 -2.07 -18.13 -5.86
N LYS A 278 -1.81 -19.19 -6.60
CA LYS A 278 -0.55 -19.37 -7.32
C LYS A 278 -0.41 -18.29 -8.39
N ILE A 279 0.80 -17.80 -8.57
CA ILE A 279 1.05 -16.73 -9.56
C ILE A 279 0.67 -17.19 -10.96
N ARG A 280 0.87 -18.48 -11.31
CA ARG A 280 0.44 -19.03 -12.59
C ARG A 280 -1.08 -18.97 -12.79
N ASP A 281 -1.87 -19.23 -11.73
CA ASP A 281 -3.32 -19.21 -11.82
C ASP A 281 -3.84 -17.78 -12.00
N VAL A 282 -3.21 -16.81 -11.32
CA VAL A 282 -3.48 -15.38 -11.53
C VAL A 282 -3.14 -14.97 -12.96
N ALA A 283 -2.00 -15.43 -13.50
CA ALA A 283 -1.59 -15.14 -14.88
C ALA A 283 -2.60 -15.67 -15.90
N PHE A 284 -3.07 -16.92 -15.73
CA PHE A 284 -4.08 -17.51 -16.59
C PHE A 284 -5.44 -16.79 -16.48
N LYS A 285 -5.84 -16.41 -15.26
CA LYS A 285 -7.07 -15.64 -15.06
C LYS A 285 -6.98 -14.24 -15.72
N VAL A 286 -5.84 -13.58 -15.65
CA VAL A 286 -5.61 -12.31 -16.37
C VAL A 286 -5.74 -12.49 -17.90
N LEU A 287 -5.14 -13.54 -18.46
CA LEU A 287 -5.25 -13.85 -19.90
C LEU A 287 -6.70 -14.09 -20.31
N GLU A 288 -7.47 -14.84 -19.50
CA GLU A 288 -8.89 -15.09 -19.69
C GLU A 288 -9.71 -13.78 -19.71
N ILE A 289 -9.53 -12.91 -18.69
CA ILE A 289 -10.26 -11.63 -18.57
C ILE A 289 -9.91 -10.67 -19.70
N VAL A 290 -8.65 -10.64 -20.14
CA VAL A 290 -8.22 -9.79 -21.24
C VAL A 290 -8.71 -10.31 -22.60
N GLY A 291 -9.00 -11.62 -22.70
CA GLY A 291 -9.35 -12.30 -23.94
C GLY A 291 -8.12 -12.46 -24.85
N TYR A 292 -6.95 -12.76 -24.27
CA TYR A 292 -5.71 -12.97 -25.01
C TYR A 292 -5.18 -14.39 -24.83
N LYS A 293 -4.80 -15.02 -25.92
CA LYS A 293 -4.18 -16.35 -25.95
C LYS A 293 -2.81 -16.24 -26.64
N PRO A 294 -1.72 -16.16 -25.87
CA PRO A 294 -0.36 -16.15 -26.43
C PRO A 294 -0.02 -17.53 -27.01
N ASN A 295 0.90 -17.57 -27.99
CA ASN A 295 1.42 -18.84 -28.52
C ASN A 295 2.35 -19.52 -27.51
N HIS A 296 3.10 -18.70 -26.74
CA HIS A 296 4.06 -19.20 -25.77
C HIS A 296 3.88 -18.54 -24.42
N ILE A 297 3.82 -19.36 -23.36
CA ILE A 297 3.87 -18.91 -21.96
C ILE A 297 5.16 -19.44 -21.36
N ILE A 298 6.01 -18.55 -20.83
CA ILE A 298 7.31 -18.91 -20.26
C ILE A 298 7.31 -18.54 -18.77
N PHE A 299 7.63 -19.54 -17.94
CA PHE A 299 7.92 -19.34 -16.52
C PHE A 299 9.43 -19.15 -16.35
N ASP A 300 9.85 -17.89 -16.12
CA ASP A 300 11.27 -17.51 -16.06
C ASP A 300 11.82 -17.65 -14.65
N THR A 301 12.36 -18.81 -14.34
CA THR A 301 12.94 -19.13 -13.01
C THR A 301 14.28 -18.43 -12.74
N SER A 302 14.84 -17.70 -13.71
CA SER A 302 16.00 -16.82 -13.47
C SER A 302 15.61 -15.53 -12.74
N LYS A 303 14.31 -15.22 -12.67
CA LYS A 303 13.78 -14.04 -12.01
C LYS A 303 13.38 -14.33 -10.56
N PRO A 304 13.47 -13.33 -9.67
CA PRO A 304 13.12 -13.51 -8.26
C PRO A 304 11.67 -13.94 -8.05
N GLU A 305 11.46 -14.97 -7.25
CA GLU A 305 10.13 -15.43 -6.78
C GLU A 305 9.74 -14.78 -5.45
N GLY A 306 10.72 -14.42 -4.63
CA GLY A 306 10.52 -14.05 -3.24
C GLY A 306 10.22 -15.26 -2.36
N VAL A 307 9.38 -15.09 -1.34
CA VAL A 307 8.94 -16.19 -0.47
C VAL A 307 8.04 -17.16 -1.24
N LYS A 308 8.03 -18.45 -0.83
CA LYS A 308 7.28 -19.49 -1.55
C LYS A 308 5.78 -19.40 -1.31
N SER A 309 5.37 -19.15 -0.08
CA SER A 309 3.95 -19.02 0.28
C SER A 309 3.74 -17.91 1.31
N ARG A 310 2.73 -17.05 1.07
CA ARG A 310 2.40 -15.95 2.00
C ARG A 310 0.90 -15.65 1.99
N ALA A 311 0.23 -15.90 3.13
CA ALA A 311 -1.12 -15.43 3.39
C ALA A 311 -1.29 -15.03 4.85
N LEU A 312 -2.18 -14.07 5.11
CA LEU A 312 -2.40 -13.52 6.45
C LEU A 312 -3.66 -14.10 7.08
N ASP A 313 -3.59 -14.39 8.37
CA ASP A 313 -4.77 -14.57 9.22
C ASP A 313 -5.43 -13.21 9.44
N ASN A 314 -6.70 -13.07 9.13
CA ASN A 314 -7.47 -11.83 9.29
C ASN A 314 -8.46 -11.85 10.47
N SER A 315 -8.39 -12.87 11.32
CA SER A 315 -9.32 -13.07 12.44
C SER A 315 -9.30 -11.90 13.43
N ARG A 316 -8.14 -11.25 13.64
CA ARG A 316 -8.00 -10.08 14.49
C ARG A 316 -8.72 -8.87 13.89
N ALA A 317 -8.58 -8.63 12.58
CA ALA A 317 -9.30 -7.56 11.88
C ALA A 317 -10.83 -7.77 11.96
N LYS A 318 -11.29 -9.00 11.77
CA LYS A 318 -12.69 -9.34 11.92
C LYS A 318 -13.20 -9.08 13.33
N ARG A 319 -12.48 -9.55 14.35
CA ARG A 319 -12.89 -9.41 15.76
C ARG A 319 -12.88 -7.95 16.24
N LEU A 320 -11.82 -7.19 15.95
CA LEU A 320 -11.65 -5.83 16.49
C LEU A 320 -12.38 -4.77 15.66
N LEU A 321 -12.42 -4.96 14.35
CA LEU A 321 -12.92 -3.94 13.42
C LEU A 321 -14.27 -4.31 12.79
N GLY A 322 -14.63 -5.59 12.77
CA GLY A 322 -15.72 -6.11 11.95
C GLY A 322 -15.35 -6.08 10.45
N TRP A 323 -14.05 -6.08 10.12
CA TRP A 323 -13.57 -6.01 8.75
C TRP A 323 -13.41 -7.40 8.14
N GLU A 324 -13.91 -7.55 6.93
CA GLU A 324 -13.67 -8.68 6.04
C GLU A 324 -13.47 -8.17 4.60
N PRO A 325 -12.62 -8.83 3.80
CA PRO A 325 -12.48 -8.48 2.39
C PRO A 325 -13.78 -8.77 1.64
N LYS A 326 -14.20 -7.86 0.79
CA LYS A 326 -15.48 -7.93 0.07
C LYS A 326 -15.31 -8.26 -1.41
N VAL A 327 -14.16 -7.87 -2.00
CA VAL A 327 -13.91 -8.02 -3.42
C VAL A 327 -13.19 -9.33 -3.68
N SER A 328 -13.76 -10.19 -4.52
CA SER A 328 -13.11 -11.43 -4.96
C SER A 328 -11.91 -11.14 -5.87
N LEU A 329 -10.96 -12.09 -5.97
CA LEU A 329 -9.82 -11.94 -6.88
C LEU A 329 -10.29 -11.69 -8.32
N GLU A 330 -11.26 -12.45 -8.80
CA GLU A 330 -11.77 -12.33 -10.16
C GLU A 330 -12.38 -10.93 -10.43
N GLU A 331 -13.26 -10.48 -9.54
CA GLU A 331 -13.85 -9.15 -9.63
C GLU A 331 -12.79 -8.04 -9.59
N GLY A 332 -11.84 -8.14 -8.67
CA GLY A 332 -10.75 -7.17 -8.56
C GLY A 332 -9.86 -7.14 -9.81
N LEU A 333 -9.55 -8.31 -10.39
CA LEU A 333 -8.79 -8.38 -11.64
C LEU A 333 -9.57 -7.76 -12.80
N GLN A 334 -10.89 -8.01 -12.92
CA GLN A 334 -11.73 -7.40 -13.95
C GLN A 334 -11.70 -5.87 -13.85
N ARG A 335 -11.96 -5.32 -12.66
CA ARG A 335 -11.92 -3.87 -12.42
C ARG A 335 -10.56 -3.27 -12.74
N THR A 336 -9.47 -3.99 -12.40
CA THR A 336 -8.10 -3.52 -12.66
C THR A 336 -7.76 -3.54 -14.14
N VAL A 337 -8.17 -4.58 -14.88
CA VAL A 337 -8.01 -4.67 -16.34
C VAL A 337 -8.79 -3.56 -17.05
N GLU A 338 -10.03 -3.30 -16.64
CA GLU A 338 -10.85 -2.22 -17.20
C GLU A 338 -10.20 -0.85 -16.99
N TRP A 339 -9.72 -0.58 -15.77
CA TRP A 339 -8.97 0.64 -15.46
C TRP A 339 -7.73 0.76 -16.34
N PHE A 340 -6.93 -0.31 -16.44
CA PHE A 340 -5.68 -0.31 -17.21
C PHE A 340 -5.94 -0.02 -18.69
N LYS A 341 -6.99 -0.61 -19.29
CA LYS A 341 -7.40 -0.35 -20.68
C LYS A 341 -7.86 1.10 -20.91
N LYS A 342 -8.47 1.74 -19.90
CA LYS A 342 -8.95 3.14 -20.00
C LYS A 342 -7.83 4.16 -19.85
N THR A 343 -6.91 3.93 -18.93
CA THR A 343 -5.89 4.93 -18.56
C THR A 343 -4.61 4.86 -19.38
N ARG A 344 -4.38 3.71 -20.02
CA ARG A 344 -3.25 3.50 -20.94
C ARG A 344 -3.80 3.10 -22.31
N PRO A 345 -4.39 4.07 -23.08
CA PRO A 345 -4.87 3.78 -24.43
C PRO A 345 -3.71 3.28 -25.27
N LYS A 346 -4.00 2.32 -26.14
CA LYS A 346 -3.10 1.64 -27.06
C LYS A 346 -2.09 2.59 -27.72
N SER A 347 -0.84 2.51 -27.32
CA SER A 347 0.30 2.92 -28.14
C SER A 347 0.70 1.80 -29.11
N ILE A 348 -0.28 1.10 -29.72
CA ILE A 348 -0.03 0.04 -30.71
C ILE A 348 -1.17 0.04 -31.73
N GLU A 349 -1.24 1.12 -32.50
CA GLU A 349 -1.71 1.11 -33.86
C GLU A 349 -0.71 1.94 -34.66
N THR A 350 0.43 1.36 -34.99
CA THR A 350 1.29 1.68 -36.14
C THR A 350 2.62 0.94 -35.97
N LEU A 351 2.66 -0.29 -36.36
CA LEU A 351 3.79 -0.98 -36.99
C LEU A 351 3.18 -2.16 -37.77
N GLU A 352 2.55 -1.83 -38.89
CA GLU A 352 2.52 -2.70 -40.04
C GLU A 352 3.81 -2.54 -40.83
#